data_5c257ffbf26e31a5cee4584dfaad66d8
#
_entry.id   5c257ffbf26e31a5cee4584dfaad66d8
#
_cell.length_a   1.000
_cell.length_b   1.000
_cell.length_c   1.000
_cell.angle_alpha   90.00
_cell.angle_beta   90.00
_cell.angle_gamma   90.00
#
_symmetry.space_group_name_H-M   'P 1'
#
loop_
_entity.id
_entity.type
_entity.pdbx_description
1 polymer ?
#
loop_
_entity_poly.entity_id
_entity_poly.type
_entity_poly.pdbx_seq_one_letter_code
_entity_poly.pdbx_strand_id
1 'polypeptide(L)'
;MTTSAIPDITSAAFLADRYPTYRTLRNDFPHFDIDINGENCVVLTRYSDVDEVLRNPLATVQPEPGKFPGRIGNGAAAQFYRESLPNIDAPDHTRIRRIVTPAFNPKTVANMRSWVERVIDDHLNRLEGETEVDFVSAFADPVPAKIACRLLHVPVSDAEEIFAHQHGLNAVLSVSDITPQRLAEADTSATFYYEYMDDVLDTLKGKLPEDDFVGALIASEGAANGLTRSELVTTLIGFLVASYHTTKVAMTNTVLAFLNNKDEKTRLMAQPELARSAWEESLRYDAPVHFVHRYASESMSVGGTMIEAGKRLLLGLHAANRDEVRFQDAGRFIIDRPDNRHLAFAGGGHFCLGSQLSRLEGDVLLRRIFKRFPNMRLNEPNFERVPDLTFPMLLRMNVSLH
;
A
#
# COMPACT_ATOMS: atom_id res chain seq x y z
N MET A 1 32.47 18.32 18.25
CA MET A 1 31.54 17.44 17.49
C MET A 1 30.25 18.22 17.36
N THR A 2 29.95 18.71 16.17
CA THR A 2 28.63 19.33 15.90
C THR A 2 27.60 18.23 16.02
N THR A 3 26.73 18.28 17.01
CA THR A 3 25.52 17.44 17.08
C THR A 3 24.72 17.79 15.84
N SER A 4 24.72 16.89 14.85
CA SER A 4 23.86 17.05 13.68
C SER A 4 22.42 17.02 14.17
N ALA A 5 21.60 17.99 13.75
CA ALA A 5 20.19 18.00 14.10
C ALA A 5 19.47 16.82 13.42
N ILE A 6 18.48 16.24 14.10
CA ILE A 6 17.63 15.19 13.52
C ILE A 6 16.95 15.78 12.26
N PRO A 7 17.05 15.12 11.10
CA PRO A 7 16.38 15.60 9.90
C PRO A 7 14.85 15.63 10.06
N ASP A 8 14.24 16.71 9.60
CA ASP A 8 12.77 16.85 9.61
C ASP A 8 12.15 16.06 8.46
N ILE A 9 11.47 14.94 8.79
CA ILE A 9 10.78 14.08 7.81
C ILE A 9 9.45 14.64 7.30
N THR A 10 9.02 15.80 7.82
CA THR A 10 7.83 16.51 7.32
C THR A 10 8.19 17.64 6.36
N SER A 11 9.49 17.97 6.26
CA SER A 11 9.98 19.07 5.43
C SER A 11 9.72 18.85 3.93
N ALA A 12 9.53 19.94 3.18
CA ALA A 12 9.41 19.88 1.73
C ALA A 12 10.66 19.27 1.05
N ALA A 13 11.85 19.50 1.60
CA ALA A 13 13.09 18.91 1.09
C ALA A 13 13.11 17.39 1.24
N PHE A 14 12.68 16.85 2.39
CA PHE A 14 12.52 15.41 2.59
C PHE A 14 11.47 14.82 1.63
N LEU A 15 10.31 15.46 1.51
CA LEU A 15 9.24 15.00 0.66
C LEU A 15 9.63 14.98 -0.83
N ALA A 16 10.54 15.86 -1.26
CA ALA A 16 11.09 15.89 -2.62
C ALA A 16 12.12 14.76 -2.89
N ASP A 17 13.05 14.54 -1.96
CA ASP A 17 14.04 13.44 -2.05
C ASP A 17 14.30 12.84 -0.66
N ARG A 18 13.75 11.66 -0.42
CA ARG A 18 13.77 10.97 0.89
C ARG A 18 15.01 10.12 1.12
N TYR A 19 15.67 9.70 0.06
CA TYR A 19 16.72 8.67 0.14
C TYR A 19 17.96 9.10 0.95
N PRO A 20 18.53 10.30 0.75
CA PRO A 20 19.66 10.77 1.56
C PRO A 20 19.30 10.86 3.05
N THR A 21 18.10 11.39 3.33
CA THR A 21 17.58 11.52 4.70
C THR A 21 17.39 10.16 5.37
N TYR A 22 16.81 9.19 4.70
CA TYR A 22 16.66 7.83 5.26
C TYR A 22 18.00 7.19 5.60
N ARG A 23 19.04 7.40 4.80
CA ARG A 23 20.39 6.91 5.11
C ARG A 23 20.93 7.55 6.40
N THR A 24 20.83 8.86 6.52
CA THR A 24 21.23 9.58 7.74
C THR A 24 20.45 9.08 8.96
N LEU A 25 19.13 8.94 8.85
CA LEU A 25 18.29 8.44 9.94
C LEU A 25 18.69 7.04 10.38
N ARG A 26 18.90 6.09 9.47
CA ARG A 26 19.32 4.73 9.83
C ARG A 26 20.67 4.68 10.54
N ASN A 27 21.61 5.51 10.12
CA ASN A 27 22.99 5.48 10.64
C ASN A 27 23.11 6.23 11.96
N ASP A 28 22.58 7.45 12.00
CA ASP A 28 22.86 8.42 13.07
C ASP A 28 21.70 8.56 14.06
N PHE A 29 20.46 8.31 13.61
CA PHE A 29 19.22 8.47 14.39
C PHE A 29 18.25 7.30 14.14
N PRO A 30 18.62 6.04 14.47
CA PRO A 30 17.79 4.88 14.16
C PRO A 30 16.44 4.89 14.88
N HIS A 31 16.41 5.55 16.04
CA HIS A 31 15.21 5.83 16.83
C HIS A 31 15.21 7.32 17.15
N PHE A 32 14.15 8.02 16.85
CA PHE A 32 14.01 9.44 17.20
C PHE A 32 12.53 9.81 17.43
N ASP A 33 12.33 10.82 18.28
CA ASP A 33 11.00 11.34 18.56
C ASP A 33 10.59 12.39 17.52
N ILE A 34 9.30 12.38 17.17
CA ILE A 34 8.65 13.39 16.33
C ILE A 34 7.24 13.65 16.85
N ASP A 35 6.78 14.89 16.77
CA ASP A 35 5.36 15.21 17.00
C ASP A 35 4.58 15.16 15.70
N ILE A 36 3.47 14.41 15.70
CA ILE A 36 2.52 14.36 14.59
C ILE A 36 1.11 14.48 15.17
N ASN A 37 0.38 15.48 14.79
CA ASN A 37 -0.97 15.80 15.32
C ASN A 37 -1.01 15.99 16.84
N GLY A 38 0.06 16.51 17.45
CA GLY A 38 0.17 16.69 18.90
C GLY A 38 0.44 15.37 19.66
N GLU A 39 0.77 14.29 18.96
CA GLU A 39 1.14 13.00 19.53
C GLU A 39 2.65 12.76 19.32
N ASN A 40 3.38 12.58 20.42
CA ASN A 40 4.80 12.26 20.36
C ASN A 40 4.99 10.80 19.93
N CYS A 41 5.59 10.59 18.75
CA CYS A 41 5.82 9.31 18.12
C CYS A 41 7.31 8.96 18.11
N VAL A 42 7.65 7.68 18.21
CA VAL A 42 9.01 7.18 17.98
C VAL A 42 9.10 6.62 16.55
N VAL A 43 10.01 7.15 15.75
CA VAL A 43 10.26 6.67 14.38
C VAL A 43 11.35 5.62 14.37
N LEU A 44 11.11 4.50 13.71
CA LEU A 44 12.06 3.40 13.51
C LEU A 44 12.40 3.26 12.03
N THR A 45 13.69 3.17 11.69
CA THR A 45 14.15 3.18 10.29
C THR A 45 15.06 2.01 9.91
N ARG A 46 15.65 1.29 10.87
CA ARG A 46 16.46 0.09 10.61
C ARG A 46 15.59 -1.12 10.32
N TYR A 47 16.03 -1.98 9.42
CA TYR A 47 15.30 -3.19 9.06
C TYR A 47 15.05 -4.10 10.27
N SER A 48 16.08 -4.35 11.09
CA SER A 48 15.97 -5.21 12.29
C SER A 48 14.84 -4.76 13.22
N ASP A 49 14.83 -3.46 13.50
CA ASP A 49 13.93 -2.87 14.49
C ASP A 49 12.49 -2.82 13.97
N VAL A 50 12.33 -2.48 12.69
CA VAL A 50 11.02 -2.48 12.01
C VAL A 50 10.45 -3.90 11.91
N ASP A 51 11.24 -4.91 11.49
CA ASP A 51 10.79 -6.31 11.39
C ASP A 51 10.47 -6.89 12.77
N GLU A 52 11.28 -6.57 13.80
CA GLU A 52 11.03 -6.95 15.19
C GLU A 52 9.66 -6.44 15.67
N VAL A 53 9.39 -5.13 15.52
CA VAL A 53 8.13 -4.53 15.96
C VAL A 53 6.93 -5.07 15.16
N LEU A 54 7.06 -5.27 13.85
CA LEU A 54 5.98 -5.83 13.03
C LEU A 54 5.53 -7.23 13.49
N ARG A 55 6.40 -7.98 14.16
CA ARG A 55 6.15 -9.35 14.65
C ARG A 55 5.91 -9.43 16.15
N ASN A 56 6.14 -8.34 16.88
CA ASN A 56 6.02 -8.31 18.32
C ASN A 56 4.54 -8.29 18.75
N PRO A 57 4.05 -9.23 19.56
CA PRO A 57 2.66 -9.24 20.04
C PRO A 57 2.31 -8.04 20.93
N LEU A 58 3.31 -7.36 21.52
CA LEU A 58 3.13 -6.14 22.29
C LEU A 58 2.97 -4.89 21.43
N ALA A 59 3.17 -5.00 20.11
CA ALA A 59 3.02 -3.90 19.16
C ALA A 59 1.63 -3.96 18.49
N THR A 60 0.66 -3.30 19.11
CA THR A 60 -0.75 -3.25 18.67
C THR A 60 -0.98 -2.13 17.65
N VAL A 61 -2.10 -2.17 16.91
CA VAL A 61 -2.53 -1.07 16.02
C VAL A 61 -3.45 -0.09 16.74
N GLN A 62 -3.99 -0.47 17.89
CA GLN A 62 -4.79 0.38 18.77
C GLN A 62 -3.94 0.84 19.97
N PRO A 63 -4.06 2.10 20.42
CA PRO A 63 -3.33 2.58 21.60
C PRO A 63 -3.71 1.83 22.88
N GLU A 64 -4.95 1.43 23.01
CA GLU A 64 -5.53 0.54 24.01
C GLU A 64 -6.70 -0.20 23.35
N PRO A 65 -7.12 -1.37 23.87
CA PRO A 65 -8.25 -2.10 23.30
C PRO A 65 -9.51 -1.24 23.15
N GLY A 66 -10.01 -1.12 21.91
CA GLY A 66 -11.19 -0.31 21.58
C GLY A 66 -10.98 1.21 21.58
N LYS A 67 -9.76 1.69 21.84
CA LYS A 67 -9.42 3.11 21.70
C LYS A 67 -8.73 3.40 20.37
N PHE A 68 -8.94 4.62 19.87
CA PHE A 68 -8.44 5.06 18.57
C PHE A 68 -7.87 6.48 18.68
N PRO A 69 -6.96 6.87 17.76
CA PRO A 69 -6.40 8.22 17.77
C PRO A 69 -7.47 9.31 17.68
N GLY A 70 -7.40 10.32 18.56
CA GLY A 70 -8.37 11.44 18.57
C GLY A 70 -8.40 12.23 17.25
N ARG A 71 -7.30 12.22 16.47
CA ARG A 71 -7.18 12.92 15.19
C ARG A 71 -8.19 12.50 14.11
N ILE A 72 -8.76 11.28 14.21
CA ILE A 72 -9.71 10.78 13.22
C ILE A 72 -11.15 11.26 13.42
N GLY A 73 -11.42 11.99 14.50
CA GLY A 73 -12.77 12.48 14.82
C GLY A 73 -13.78 11.38 15.14
N ASN A 74 -15.07 11.64 14.84
CA ASN A 74 -16.18 10.74 15.14
C ASN A 74 -17.18 10.58 13.97
N GLY A 75 -16.84 11.02 12.76
CA GLY A 75 -17.66 10.90 11.56
C GLY A 75 -17.55 9.53 10.88
N ALA A 76 -18.04 9.45 9.66
CA ALA A 76 -18.03 8.22 8.84
C ALA A 76 -16.62 7.70 8.56
N ALA A 77 -15.64 8.59 8.35
CA ALA A 77 -14.24 8.22 8.17
C ALA A 77 -13.63 7.59 9.43
N ALA A 78 -14.04 8.09 10.62
CA ALA A 78 -13.64 7.50 11.89
C ALA A 78 -14.26 6.11 12.09
N GLN A 79 -15.49 5.88 11.66
CA GLN A 79 -16.12 4.56 11.65
C GLN A 79 -15.33 3.62 10.75
N PHE A 80 -15.03 4.01 9.50
CA PHE A 80 -14.21 3.23 8.58
C PHE A 80 -12.85 2.85 9.21
N TYR A 81 -12.16 3.83 9.80
CA TYR A 81 -10.87 3.58 10.45
C TYR A 81 -10.99 2.53 11.55
N ARG A 82 -11.99 2.68 12.44
CA ARG A 82 -12.19 1.82 13.62
C ARG A 82 -12.58 0.38 13.29
N GLU A 83 -13.27 0.17 12.17
CA GLU A 83 -13.76 -1.15 11.77
C GLU A 83 -12.85 -1.80 10.72
N SER A 84 -11.92 -1.06 10.11
CA SER A 84 -11.08 -1.59 9.04
C SER A 84 -9.99 -2.53 9.56
N LEU A 85 -9.80 -3.64 8.86
CA LEU A 85 -8.90 -4.73 9.26
C LEU A 85 -7.46 -4.30 9.61
N PRO A 86 -6.83 -3.29 8.96
CA PRO A 86 -5.49 -2.83 9.35
C PRO A 86 -5.41 -2.11 10.70
N ASN A 87 -6.54 -1.66 11.24
CA ASN A 87 -6.60 -0.80 12.43
C ASN A 87 -7.27 -1.44 13.65
N ILE A 88 -7.55 -2.74 13.58
CA ILE A 88 -8.11 -3.51 14.70
C ILE A 88 -7.14 -4.59 15.14
N ASP A 89 -7.18 -4.93 16.44
CA ASP A 89 -6.38 -5.98 17.04
C ASP A 89 -7.20 -7.24 17.32
N ALA A 90 -6.54 -8.31 17.79
CA ALA A 90 -7.21 -9.49 18.28
C ALA A 90 -8.15 -9.15 19.46
N PRO A 91 -9.31 -9.84 19.60
CA PRO A 91 -9.73 -11.03 18.84
C PRO A 91 -10.40 -10.75 17.49
N ASP A 92 -10.95 -9.56 17.26
CA ASP A 92 -11.73 -9.24 16.06
C ASP A 92 -10.90 -9.29 14.77
N HIS A 93 -9.67 -8.74 14.79
CA HIS A 93 -8.74 -8.91 13.68
C HIS A 93 -8.58 -10.38 13.30
N THR A 94 -8.33 -11.26 14.27
CA THR A 94 -8.10 -12.68 14.00
C THR A 94 -9.35 -13.36 13.44
N ARG A 95 -10.53 -13.00 13.93
CA ARG A 95 -11.82 -13.52 13.46
C ARG A 95 -12.07 -13.11 12.01
N ILE A 96 -12.02 -11.82 11.71
CA ILE A 96 -12.27 -11.31 10.36
C ILE A 96 -11.21 -11.82 9.39
N ARG A 97 -9.92 -11.75 9.77
CA ARG A 97 -8.83 -12.23 8.94
C ARG A 97 -8.98 -13.69 8.53
N ARG A 98 -9.45 -14.56 9.43
CA ARG A 98 -9.71 -15.97 9.13
C ARG A 98 -10.78 -16.15 8.05
N ILE A 99 -11.79 -15.29 8.02
CA ILE A 99 -12.86 -15.31 7.03
C ILE A 99 -12.34 -14.88 5.65
N VAL A 100 -11.54 -13.82 5.59
CA VAL A 100 -11.11 -13.21 4.33
C VAL A 100 -9.87 -13.87 3.70
N THR A 101 -8.99 -14.49 4.49
CA THR A 101 -7.72 -15.06 4.01
C THR A 101 -7.87 -16.11 2.89
N PRO A 102 -8.85 -17.02 2.92
CA PRO A 102 -9.04 -18.03 1.87
C PRO A 102 -9.17 -17.44 0.46
N ALA A 103 -9.75 -16.25 0.33
CA ALA A 103 -9.93 -15.58 -0.95
C ALA A 103 -8.63 -15.13 -1.63
N PHE A 104 -7.60 -14.85 -0.83
CA PHE A 104 -6.30 -14.38 -1.30
C PHE A 104 -5.22 -15.46 -1.28
N ASN A 105 -5.61 -16.74 -1.15
CA ASN A 105 -4.64 -17.82 -1.25
C ASN A 105 -4.07 -17.95 -2.68
N PRO A 106 -2.88 -18.55 -2.85
CA PRO A 106 -2.22 -18.62 -4.16
C PRO A 106 -3.06 -19.33 -5.25
N LYS A 107 -3.88 -20.32 -4.89
CA LYS A 107 -4.73 -21.05 -5.83
C LYS A 107 -5.88 -20.17 -6.36
N THR A 108 -6.56 -19.46 -5.46
CA THR A 108 -7.63 -18.51 -5.82
C THR A 108 -7.09 -17.39 -6.70
N VAL A 109 -5.95 -16.81 -6.31
CA VAL A 109 -5.31 -15.74 -7.10
C VAL A 109 -4.81 -16.24 -8.45
N ALA A 110 -4.33 -17.49 -8.55
CA ALA A 110 -3.94 -18.07 -9.84
C ALA A 110 -5.10 -18.12 -10.83
N ASN A 111 -6.33 -18.36 -10.37
CA ASN A 111 -7.52 -18.34 -11.22
C ASN A 111 -7.87 -16.94 -11.76
N MET A 112 -7.33 -15.90 -11.15
CA MET A 112 -7.51 -14.51 -11.59
C MET A 112 -6.60 -14.15 -12.77
N ARG A 113 -5.53 -14.93 -13.05
CA ARG A 113 -4.52 -14.61 -14.06
C ARG A 113 -5.12 -14.23 -15.41
N SER A 114 -6.01 -15.02 -15.95
CA SER A 114 -6.54 -14.81 -17.31
C SER A 114 -7.27 -13.48 -17.47
N TRP A 115 -7.96 -13.02 -16.45
CA TRP A 115 -8.67 -11.75 -16.55
C TRP A 115 -7.79 -10.56 -16.14
N VAL A 116 -6.81 -10.74 -15.24
CA VAL A 116 -5.76 -9.72 -14.98
C VAL A 116 -4.95 -9.45 -16.23
N GLU A 117 -4.57 -10.51 -16.95
CA GLU A 117 -3.88 -10.40 -18.24
C GLU A 117 -4.70 -9.61 -19.25
N ARG A 118 -5.99 -9.90 -19.39
CA ARG A 118 -6.87 -9.13 -20.29
C ARG A 118 -6.94 -7.66 -19.91
N VAL A 119 -7.13 -7.33 -18.63
CA VAL A 119 -7.20 -5.93 -18.20
C VAL A 119 -5.90 -5.18 -18.54
N ILE A 120 -4.74 -5.77 -18.28
CA ILE A 120 -3.43 -5.17 -18.56
C ILE A 120 -3.24 -5.05 -20.09
N ASP A 121 -3.50 -6.12 -20.86
CA ASP A 121 -3.35 -6.12 -22.31
C ASP A 121 -4.26 -5.08 -22.99
N ASP A 122 -5.52 -4.95 -22.56
CA ASP A 122 -6.46 -3.96 -23.09
C ASP A 122 -5.95 -2.52 -22.89
N HIS A 123 -5.26 -2.23 -21.77
CA HIS A 123 -4.69 -0.91 -21.54
C HIS A 123 -3.38 -0.71 -22.30
N LEU A 124 -2.53 -1.72 -22.40
CA LEU A 124 -1.33 -1.62 -23.25
C LEU A 124 -1.70 -1.44 -24.73
N ASN A 125 -2.76 -2.10 -25.21
CA ASN A 125 -3.26 -1.94 -26.58
C ASN A 125 -3.74 -0.50 -26.88
N ARG A 126 -4.32 0.20 -25.89
CA ARG A 126 -4.74 1.60 -26.04
C ARG A 126 -3.56 2.57 -26.15
N LEU A 127 -2.40 2.17 -25.64
CA LEU A 127 -1.18 2.96 -25.76
C LEU A 127 -0.47 2.74 -27.12
N GLU A 128 -0.83 1.68 -27.87
CA GLU A 128 -0.27 1.45 -29.21
C GLU A 128 -0.69 2.57 -30.17
N GLY A 129 0.30 3.20 -30.78
CA GLY A 129 0.09 4.35 -31.67
C GLY A 129 0.26 5.72 -31.02
N GLU A 130 0.27 5.77 -29.68
CA GLU A 130 0.62 7.00 -28.97
C GLU A 130 2.14 7.21 -28.97
N THR A 131 2.59 8.44 -29.12
CA THR A 131 4.02 8.76 -29.05
C THR A 131 4.45 9.11 -27.65
N GLU A 132 3.60 9.81 -26.92
CA GLU A 132 3.82 10.28 -25.56
C GLU A 132 2.54 10.15 -24.74
N VAL A 133 2.66 9.72 -23.49
CA VAL A 133 1.55 9.61 -22.56
C VAL A 133 1.98 9.99 -21.15
N ASP A 134 1.02 10.45 -20.33
CA ASP A 134 1.18 10.38 -18.88
C ASP A 134 0.86 8.95 -18.43
N PHE A 135 1.89 8.19 -18.06
CA PHE A 135 1.75 6.79 -17.66
C PHE A 135 0.84 6.60 -16.45
N VAL A 136 0.78 7.59 -15.54
CA VAL A 136 -0.09 7.52 -14.37
C VAL A 136 -1.54 7.47 -14.82
N SER A 137 -2.03 8.46 -15.53
CA SER A 137 -3.44 8.55 -15.93
C SER A 137 -3.82 7.56 -17.04
N ALA A 138 -2.88 7.23 -17.96
CA ALA A 138 -3.16 6.35 -19.09
C ALA A 138 -3.12 4.85 -18.72
N PHE A 139 -2.37 4.47 -17.69
CA PHE A 139 -2.15 3.06 -17.34
C PHE A 139 -2.23 2.75 -15.84
N ALA A 140 -1.37 3.38 -15.02
CA ALA A 140 -1.21 3.00 -13.62
C ALA A 140 -2.47 3.28 -12.77
N ASP A 141 -3.30 4.21 -13.17
CA ASP A 141 -4.57 4.57 -12.56
C ASP A 141 -5.71 3.62 -12.97
N PRO A 142 -6.06 3.48 -14.27
CA PRO A 142 -7.22 2.70 -14.68
C PRO A 142 -7.04 1.18 -14.53
N VAL A 143 -5.80 0.65 -14.56
CA VAL A 143 -5.60 -0.81 -14.45
C VAL A 143 -5.98 -1.35 -13.08
N PRO A 144 -5.41 -0.87 -11.95
CA PRO A 144 -5.82 -1.32 -10.62
C PRO A 144 -7.29 -1.02 -10.32
N ALA A 145 -7.81 0.12 -10.79
CA ALA A 145 -9.22 0.46 -10.64
C ALA A 145 -10.14 -0.62 -11.20
N LYS A 146 -9.89 -1.07 -12.45
CA LYS A 146 -10.67 -2.14 -13.07
C LYS A 146 -10.48 -3.49 -12.40
N ILE A 147 -9.26 -3.79 -11.94
CA ILE A 147 -8.98 -5.01 -11.20
C ILE A 147 -9.77 -5.03 -9.89
N ALA A 148 -9.76 -3.93 -9.13
CA ALA A 148 -10.49 -3.78 -7.88
C ALA A 148 -12.01 -3.92 -8.08
N CYS A 149 -12.58 -3.20 -9.06
CA CYS A 149 -14.00 -3.31 -9.40
C CYS A 149 -14.37 -4.75 -9.75
N ARG A 150 -13.57 -5.42 -10.58
CA ARG A 150 -13.85 -6.80 -10.99
C ARG A 150 -13.74 -7.79 -9.84
N LEU A 151 -12.77 -7.61 -8.94
CA LEU A 151 -12.59 -8.44 -7.74
C LEU A 151 -13.81 -8.42 -6.84
N LEU A 152 -14.49 -7.26 -6.76
CA LEU A 152 -15.60 -7.02 -5.85
C LEU A 152 -16.98 -7.00 -6.54
N HIS A 153 -17.04 -7.42 -7.81
CA HIS A 153 -18.27 -7.37 -8.63
C HIS A 153 -18.93 -5.98 -8.72
N VAL A 154 -18.11 -4.93 -8.57
CA VAL A 154 -18.52 -3.55 -8.76
C VAL A 154 -18.53 -3.22 -10.25
N PRO A 155 -19.52 -2.50 -10.79
CA PRO A 155 -19.53 -2.08 -12.19
C PRO A 155 -18.29 -1.23 -12.53
N VAL A 156 -17.57 -1.60 -13.59
CA VAL A 156 -16.38 -0.84 -14.03
C VAL A 156 -16.74 0.58 -14.49
N SER A 157 -18.00 0.81 -14.93
CA SER A 157 -18.50 2.14 -15.26
C SER A 157 -18.42 3.13 -14.11
N ASP A 158 -18.48 2.64 -12.88
CA ASP A 158 -18.54 3.46 -11.67
C ASP A 158 -17.13 3.77 -11.11
N ALA A 159 -16.09 3.21 -11.75
CA ALA A 159 -14.72 3.32 -11.27
C ALA A 159 -14.25 4.77 -11.11
N GLU A 160 -14.58 5.66 -12.05
CA GLU A 160 -14.18 7.06 -11.99
C GLU A 160 -14.76 7.76 -10.76
N GLU A 161 -16.05 7.59 -10.49
CA GLU A 161 -16.73 8.16 -9.31
C GLU A 161 -16.17 7.55 -8.02
N ILE A 162 -16.06 6.23 -7.93
CA ILE A 162 -15.56 5.52 -6.75
C ILE A 162 -14.16 6.02 -6.37
N PHE A 163 -13.23 6.06 -7.34
CA PHE A 163 -11.85 6.38 -7.04
C PHE A 163 -11.57 7.89 -6.93
N ALA A 164 -12.51 8.76 -7.33
CA ALA A 164 -12.48 10.18 -7.00
C ALA A 164 -12.53 10.42 -5.47
N HIS A 165 -13.25 9.56 -4.72
CA HIS A 165 -13.33 9.62 -3.26
C HIS A 165 -12.12 9.02 -2.51
N GLN A 166 -11.23 8.30 -3.20
CA GLN A 166 -10.09 7.60 -2.59
C GLN A 166 -9.15 8.54 -1.82
N HIS A 167 -8.88 9.72 -2.38
CA HIS A 167 -7.95 10.67 -1.78
C HIS A 167 -8.44 11.16 -0.41
N GLY A 168 -9.74 11.43 -0.27
CA GLY A 168 -10.34 11.81 1.00
C GLY A 168 -10.17 10.71 2.05
N LEU A 169 -10.51 9.47 1.71
CA LEU A 169 -10.44 8.36 2.67
C LEU A 169 -9.01 8.01 3.08
N ASN A 170 -8.02 8.19 2.21
CA ASN A 170 -6.61 7.98 2.54
C ASN A 170 -6.13 8.93 3.67
N ALA A 171 -6.77 10.08 3.87
CA ALA A 171 -6.37 11.05 4.89
C ALA A 171 -6.39 10.44 6.31
N VAL A 172 -7.40 9.61 6.64
CA VAL A 172 -7.47 8.96 7.96
C VAL A 172 -6.54 7.76 8.08
N LEU A 173 -6.13 7.15 6.96
CA LEU A 173 -5.19 6.02 6.92
C LEU A 173 -3.72 6.46 6.98
N SER A 174 -3.43 7.70 6.55
CA SER A 174 -2.06 8.24 6.59
C SER A 174 -1.61 8.52 8.02
N VAL A 175 -0.30 8.42 8.26
CA VAL A 175 0.33 8.87 9.51
C VAL A 175 0.60 10.37 9.50
N SER A 176 0.42 11.05 8.37
CA SER A 176 0.58 12.51 8.23
C SER A 176 -0.43 13.30 9.08
N ASP A 177 -0.14 14.58 9.28
CA ASP A 177 -1.09 15.50 9.89
C ASP A 177 -2.40 15.59 9.09
N ILE A 178 -3.52 15.66 9.80
CA ILE A 178 -4.84 15.80 9.20
C ILE A 178 -5.48 17.12 9.63
N THR A 179 -5.77 17.97 8.64
CA THR A 179 -6.48 19.23 8.89
C THR A 179 -7.98 19.00 9.05
N PRO A 180 -8.73 19.91 9.73
CA PRO A 180 -10.19 19.81 9.81
C PRO A 180 -10.87 19.72 8.45
N GLN A 181 -10.35 20.42 7.43
CA GLN A 181 -10.89 20.36 6.07
C GLN A 181 -10.69 18.96 5.47
N ARG A 182 -9.48 18.37 5.57
CA ARG A 182 -9.21 17.01 5.07
C ARG A 182 -10.02 15.95 5.82
N LEU A 183 -10.31 16.16 7.10
CA LEU A 183 -11.18 15.27 7.86
C LEU A 183 -12.63 15.35 7.36
N ALA A 184 -13.15 16.54 7.05
CA ALA A 184 -14.49 16.70 6.48
C ALA A 184 -14.60 16.07 5.08
N GLU A 185 -13.56 16.20 4.24
CA GLU A 185 -13.46 15.51 2.95
C GLU A 185 -13.44 13.98 3.12
N ALA A 186 -12.73 13.49 4.14
CA ALA A 186 -12.69 12.07 4.47
C ALA A 186 -14.06 11.56 4.92
N ASP A 187 -14.79 12.30 5.74
CA ASP A 187 -16.15 11.94 6.17
C ASP A 187 -17.13 11.88 5.00
N THR A 188 -17.06 12.85 4.08
CA THR A 188 -17.86 12.84 2.85
C THR A 188 -17.54 11.59 2.00
N SER A 189 -16.26 11.29 1.82
CA SER A 189 -15.82 10.11 1.05
C SER A 189 -16.23 8.81 1.72
N ALA A 190 -16.11 8.69 3.03
CA ALA A 190 -16.51 7.50 3.76
C ALA A 190 -18.03 7.28 3.68
N THR A 191 -18.83 8.34 3.81
CA THR A 191 -20.30 8.27 3.66
C THR A 191 -20.66 7.72 2.28
N PHE A 192 -20.08 8.27 1.22
CA PHE A 192 -20.27 7.77 -0.15
C PHE A 192 -19.94 6.27 -0.25
N TYR A 193 -18.79 5.83 0.27
CA TYR A 193 -18.40 4.42 0.20
C TYR A 193 -19.33 3.49 0.96
N TYR A 194 -19.83 3.90 2.13
CA TYR A 194 -20.77 3.11 2.90
C TYR A 194 -22.10 2.94 2.16
N GLU A 195 -22.69 4.03 1.66
CA GLU A 195 -23.94 4.02 0.90
C GLU A 195 -23.78 3.17 -0.38
N TYR A 196 -22.73 3.44 -1.16
CA TYR A 196 -22.46 2.73 -2.40
C TYR A 196 -22.27 1.22 -2.19
N MET A 197 -21.45 0.83 -1.22
CA MET A 197 -21.13 -0.57 -1.00
C MET A 197 -22.32 -1.34 -0.40
N ASP A 198 -23.14 -0.69 0.40
CA ASP A 198 -24.37 -1.28 0.93
C ASP A 198 -25.36 -1.62 -0.21
N ASP A 199 -25.56 -0.69 -1.15
CA ASP A 199 -26.36 -0.89 -2.37
C ASP A 199 -25.81 -2.01 -3.26
N VAL A 200 -24.48 -2.06 -3.45
CA VAL A 200 -23.82 -3.15 -4.19
C VAL A 200 -24.09 -4.50 -3.54
N LEU A 201 -23.94 -4.62 -2.23
CA LEU A 201 -24.19 -5.86 -1.49
C LEU A 201 -25.63 -6.34 -1.64
N ASP A 202 -26.61 -5.45 -1.54
CA ASP A 202 -28.02 -5.78 -1.71
C ASP A 202 -28.31 -6.27 -3.15
N THR A 203 -27.62 -5.68 -4.12
CA THR A 203 -27.70 -6.11 -5.52
C THR A 203 -27.10 -7.50 -5.73
N LEU A 204 -26.01 -7.84 -5.03
CA LEU A 204 -25.30 -9.12 -5.20
C LEU A 204 -25.88 -10.27 -4.37
N LYS A 205 -26.69 -9.99 -3.36
CA LYS A 205 -27.25 -10.99 -2.45
C LYS A 205 -28.03 -12.08 -3.20
N GLY A 206 -27.62 -13.34 -3.00
CA GLY A 206 -28.23 -14.51 -3.65
C GLY A 206 -27.90 -14.67 -5.14
N LYS A 207 -27.01 -13.84 -5.72
CA LYS A 207 -26.60 -13.92 -7.13
C LYS A 207 -25.22 -14.53 -7.34
N LEU A 208 -24.37 -14.50 -6.32
CA LEU A 208 -23.02 -15.06 -6.38
C LEU A 208 -22.96 -16.45 -5.78
N PRO A 209 -22.17 -17.37 -6.37
CA PRO A 209 -21.93 -18.68 -5.78
C PRO A 209 -21.09 -18.56 -4.51
N GLU A 210 -21.21 -19.53 -3.58
CA GLU A 210 -20.49 -19.51 -2.30
C GLU A 210 -18.96 -19.70 -2.45
N ASP A 211 -18.50 -20.23 -3.58
CA ASP A 211 -17.08 -20.35 -3.92
C ASP A 211 -16.50 -19.09 -4.57
N ASP A 212 -17.35 -18.11 -4.89
CA ASP A 212 -16.91 -16.76 -5.22
C ASP A 212 -16.44 -16.01 -3.97
N PHE A 213 -15.45 -15.14 -4.13
CA PHE A 213 -14.88 -14.41 -3.00
C PHE A 213 -15.92 -13.55 -2.26
N VAL A 214 -16.64 -12.70 -2.98
CA VAL A 214 -17.68 -11.82 -2.41
C VAL A 214 -18.86 -12.64 -1.97
N GLY A 215 -19.22 -13.69 -2.72
CA GLY A 215 -20.27 -14.64 -2.37
C GLY A 215 -20.01 -15.30 -1.01
N ALA A 216 -18.78 -15.77 -0.75
CA ALA A 216 -18.38 -16.34 0.53
C ALA A 216 -18.46 -15.34 1.69
N LEU A 217 -18.10 -14.08 1.46
CA LEU A 217 -18.23 -13.01 2.47
C LEU A 217 -19.70 -12.73 2.78
N ILE A 218 -20.55 -12.61 1.77
CA ILE A 218 -22.01 -12.43 1.94
C ILE A 218 -22.62 -13.61 2.71
N ALA A 219 -22.21 -14.85 2.39
CA ALA A 219 -22.71 -16.04 3.08
C ALA A 219 -22.26 -16.10 4.56
N SER A 220 -21.18 -15.41 4.92
CA SER A 220 -20.71 -15.31 6.32
C SER A 220 -21.52 -14.30 7.15
N GLU A 221 -22.34 -13.43 6.52
CA GLU A 221 -23.15 -12.42 7.21
C GLU A 221 -24.12 -13.09 8.19
N GLY A 222 -24.07 -12.70 9.46
CA GLY A 222 -24.95 -13.21 10.52
C GLY A 222 -24.70 -14.65 10.96
N ALA A 223 -23.71 -15.35 10.38
CA ALA A 223 -23.31 -16.67 10.84
C ALA A 223 -22.60 -16.63 12.21
N ALA A 224 -22.59 -17.71 12.94
CA ALA A 224 -21.82 -17.83 14.18
C ALA A 224 -20.33 -17.56 13.90
N ASN A 225 -19.75 -16.55 14.54
CA ASN A 225 -18.40 -16.02 14.29
C ASN A 225 -18.19 -15.47 12.85
N GLY A 226 -19.27 -15.17 12.12
CA GLY A 226 -19.25 -14.52 10.82
C GLY A 226 -19.05 -13.00 10.92
N LEU A 227 -19.37 -12.30 9.84
CA LEU A 227 -19.33 -10.84 9.78
C LEU A 227 -20.70 -10.26 10.13
N THR A 228 -20.71 -9.13 10.83
CA THR A 228 -21.88 -8.24 10.86
C THR A 228 -22.00 -7.52 9.53
N ARG A 229 -23.17 -6.91 9.24
CA ARG A 229 -23.36 -6.07 8.03
C ARG A 229 -22.32 -4.95 7.97
N SER A 230 -22.08 -4.24 9.08
CA SER A 230 -21.08 -3.17 9.15
C SER A 230 -19.67 -3.68 8.83
N GLU A 231 -19.26 -4.78 9.43
CA GLU A 231 -17.94 -5.40 9.16
C GLU A 231 -17.81 -5.87 7.71
N LEU A 232 -18.88 -6.42 7.12
CA LEU A 232 -18.89 -6.84 5.71
C LEU A 232 -18.70 -5.62 4.79
N VAL A 233 -19.50 -4.57 4.96
CA VAL A 233 -19.40 -3.33 4.18
C VAL A 233 -18.02 -2.72 4.33
N THR A 234 -17.55 -2.52 5.58
CA THR A 234 -16.21 -1.94 5.84
C THR A 234 -15.08 -2.80 5.27
N THR A 235 -15.21 -4.13 5.31
CA THR A 235 -14.21 -5.05 4.72
C THR A 235 -14.12 -4.88 3.21
N LEU A 236 -15.26 -4.79 2.50
CA LEU A 236 -15.27 -4.60 1.05
C LEU A 236 -14.78 -3.21 0.64
N ILE A 237 -15.14 -2.15 1.37
CA ILE A 237 -14.55 -0.81 1.18
C ILE A 237 -13.03 -0.90 1.36
N GLY A 238 -12.57 -1.56 2.43
CA GLY A 238 -11.15 -1.76 2.69
C GLY A 238 -10.41 -2.45 1.55
N PHE A 239 -10.99 -3.48 0.94
CA PHE A 239 -10.38 -4.14 -0.23
C PHE A 239 -10.38 -3.25 -1.47
N LEU A 240 -11.45 -2.51 -1.73
CA LEU A 240 -11.53 -1.57 -2.84
C LEU A 240 -10.42 -0.51 -2.74
N VAL A 241 -10.31 0.13 -1.58
CA VAL A 241 -9.34 1.18 -1.28
C VAL A 241 -7.90 0.65 -1.33
N ALA A 242 -7.63 -0.49 -0.69
CA ALA A 242 -6.27 -1.03 -0.59
C ALA A 242 -5.75 -1.57 -1.93
N SER A 243 -6.60 -2.19 -2.76
CA SER A 243 -6.17 -2.78 -4.03
C SER A 243 -5.87 -1.76 -5.12
N TYR A 244 -6.48 -0.59 -5.07
CA TYR A 244 -6.28 0.45 -6.09
C TYR A 244 -5.04 1.28 -5.83
N HIS A 245 -5.00 2.03 -4.73
CA HIS A 245 -3.99 3.08 -4.53
C HIS A 245 -2.57 2.53 -4.44
N THR A 246 -2.36 1.48 -3.64
CA THR A 246 -1.03 0.90 -3.45
C THR A 246 -0.50 0.27 -4.73
N THR A 247 -1.36 -0.35 -5.53
CA THR A 247 -0.99 -0.97 -6.81
C THR A 247 -0.67 0.10 -7.86
N LYS A 248 -1.45 1.19 -7.94
CA LYS A 248 -1.15 2.35 -8.78
C LYS A 248 0.25 2.89 -8.51
N VAL A 249 0.59 3.11 -7.23
CA VAL A 249 1.92 3.59 -6.84
C VAL A 249 3.00 2.55 -7.16
N ALA A 250 2.75 1.27 -6.87
CA ALA A 250 3.71 0.21 -7.16
C ALA A 250 4.00 0.07 -8.66
N MET A 251 2.99 0.12 -9.54
CA MET A 251 3.16 0.08 -10.99
C MET A 251 3.96 1.29 -11.49
N THR A 252 3.62 2.50 -11.01
CA THR A 252 4.31 3.73 -11.39
C THR A 252 5.78 3.70 -10.97
N ASN A 253 6.06 3.38 -9.70
CA ASN A 253 7.41 3.32 -9.16
C ASN A 253 8.25 2.22 -9.85
N THR A 254 7.63 1.08 -10.19
CA THR A 254 8.28 0.00 -10.91
C THR A 254 8.75 0.46 -12.29
N VAL A 255 7.86 1.04 -13.08
CA VAL A 255 8.21 1.53 -14.42
C VAL A 255 9.26 2.62 -14.32
N LEU A 256 9.13 3.56 -13.39
CA LEU A 256 10.14 4.60 -13.14
C LEU A 256 11.51 3.99 -12.80
N ALA A 257 11.55 2.97 -11.93
CA ALA A 257 12.80 2.29 -11.56
C ALA A 257 13.49 1.69 -12.78
N PHE A 258 12.75 1.02 -13.67
CA PHE A 258 13.30 0.45 -14.90
C PHE A 258 13.76 1.51 -15.90
N LEU A 259 13.05 2.62 -16.05
CA LEU A 259 13.43 3.70 -16.95
C LEU A 259 14.71 4.41 -16.49
N ASN A 260 14.96 4.45 -15.18
CA ASN A 260 16.20 4.96 -14.59
C ASN A 260 17.34 3.92 -14.56
N ASN A 261 17.06 2.63 -14.75
CA ASN A 261 18.05 1.54 -14.71
C ASN A 261 18.01 0.74 -16.02
N LYS A 262 18.54 1.34 -17.10
CA LYS A 262 18.45 0.82 -18.47
C LYS A 262 19.03 -0.58 -18.64
N ASP A 263 20.11 -0.91 -17.92
CA ASP A 263 20.74 -2.23 -17.98
C ASP A 263 19.79 -3.31 -17.42
N GLU A 264 19.11 -3.05 -16.31
CA GLU A 264 18.14 -3.95 -15.73
C GLU A 264 16.86 -4.08 -16.60
N LYS A 265 16.46 -2.99 -17.27
CA LYS A 265 15.40 -3.02 -18.29
C LYS A 265 15.79 -3.97 -19.44
N THR A 266 17.00 -3.84 -19.96
CA THR A 266 17.52 -4.70 -21.03
C THR A 266 17.60 -6.16 -20.59
N ARG A 267 18.06 -6.42 -19.37
CA ARG A 267 18.07 -7.78 -18.78
C ARG A 267 16.66 -8.38 -18.69
N LEU A 268 15.69 -7.63 -18.19
CA LEU A 268 14.30 -8.10 -18.09
C LEU A 268 13.72 -8.43 -19.47
N MET A 269 14.00 -7.60 -20.49
CA MET A 269 13.55 -7.86 -21.86
C MET A 269 14.16 -9.14 -22.44
N ALA A 270 15.42 -9.43 -22.13
CA ALA A 270 16.11 -10.65 -22.53
C ALA A 270 15.70 -11.90 -21.73
N GLN A 271 15.28 -11.71 -20.47
CA GLN A 271 14.97 -12.78 -19.50
C GLN A 271 13.61 -12.49 -18.82
N PRO A 272 12.47 -12.65 -19.53
CA PRO A 272 11.14 -12.34 -18.99
C PRO A 272 10.74 -13.20 -17.77
N GLU A 273 11.40 -14.32 -17.54
CA GLU A 273 11.23 -15.14 -16.34
C GLU A 273 11.61 -14.43 -15.05
N LEU A 274 12.45 -13.38 -15.12
CA LEU A 274 12.82 -12.55 -13.99
C LEU A 274 11.70 -11.58 -13.56
N ALA A 275 10.57 -11.50 -14.27
CA ALA A 275 9.49 -10.56 -13.99
C ALA A 275 9.02 -10.61 -12.52
N ARG A 276 8.92 -11.82 -11.94
CA ARG A 276 8.48 -11.98 -10.55
C ARG A 276 9.51 -11.44 -9.55
N SER A 277 10.80 -11.79 -9.71
CA SER A 277 11.86 -11.26 -8.84
C SER A 277 12.06 -9.76 -9.02
N ALA A 278 11.91 -9.28 -10.24
CA ALA A 278 11.94 -7.85 -10.59
C ALA A 278 10.81 -7.05 -9.91
N TRP A 279 9.62 -7.62 -9.78
CA TRP A 279 8.53 -7.01 -9.01
C TRP A 279 8.86 -6.90 -7.51
N GLU A 280 9.36 -8.00 -6.89
CA GLU A 280 9.81 -7.95 -5.49
C GLU A 280 10.92 -6.88 -5.30
N GLU A 281 11.87 -6.78 -6.23
CA GLU A 281 12.92 -5.76 -6.15
C GLU A 281 12.36 -4.34 -6.32
N SER A 282 11.37 -4.15 -7.19
CA SER A 282 10.70 -2.86 -7.33
C SER A 282 10.03 -2.44 -6.04
N LEU A 283 9.32 -3.35 -5.37
CA LEU A 283 8.67 -3.11 -4.08
C LEU A 283 9.69 -2.84 -2.97
N ARG A 284 10.84 -3.51 -2.97
CA ARG A 284 11.94 -3.19 -2.05
C ARG A 284 12.51 -1.80 -2.33
N TYR A 285 12.79 -1.53 -3.60
CA TYR A 285 13.50 -0.34 -4.07
C TYR A 285 12.70 0.93 -3.88
N ASP A 286 11.39 0.91 -4.16
CA ASP A 286 10.49 2.06 -3.96
C ASP A 286 9.09 1.56 -3.56
N ALA A 287 8.93 1.22 -2.29
CA ALA A 287 7.70 0.69 -1.72
C ALA A 287 6.53 1.70 -1.84
N PRO A 288 5.31 1.25 -2.14
CA PRO A 288 4.15 2.14 -2.24
C PRO A 288 3.69 2.71 -0.89
N VAL A 289 3.99 2.01 0.22
CA VAL A 289 3.69 2.45 1.58
C VAL A 289 5.00 2.70 2.31
N HIS A 290 5.21 3.94 2.77
CA HIS A 290 6.47 4.32 3.41
C HIS A 290 6.45 4.12 4.92
N PHE A 291 5.33 4.41 5.57
CA PHE A 291 5.18 4.26 7.02
C PHE A 291 3.90 3.52 7.37
N VAL A 292 3.99 2.68 8.39
CA VAL A 292 2.86 2.14 9.14
C VAL A 292 3.06 2.45 10.62
N HIS A 293 1.98 2.41 11.41
CA HIS A 293 2.10 2.67 12.83
C HIS A 293 1.85 1.42 13.68
N ARG A 294 2.36 1.48 14.92
CA ARG A 294 2.01 0.57 16.03
C ARG A 294 1.96 1.37 17.31
N TYR A 295 1.40 0.78 18.34
CA TYR A 295 1.47 1.27 19.71
C TYR A 295 2.14 0.20 20.58
N ALA A 296 2.99 0.61 21.51
CA ALA A 296 3.53 -0.29 22.53
C ALA A 296 2.46 -0.52 23.61
N SER A 297 1.81 -1.68 23.62
CA SER A 297 0.79 -2.00 24.64
C SER A 297 1.40 -2.14 26.05
N GLU A 298 2.66 -2.52 26.12
CA GLU A 298 3.51 -2.59 27.31
C GLU A 298 4.90 -2.03 26.97
N SER A 299 5.68 -1.69 28.00
CA SER A 299 7.08 -1.28 27.77
C SER A 299 7.87 -2.42 27.13
N MET A 300 8.58 -2.12 26.02
CA MET A 300 9.34 -3.13 25.28
C MET A 300 10.69 -2.57 24.83
N SER A 301 11.70 -3.43 24.69
CA SER A 301 13.00 -3.04 24.14
C SER A 301 13.03 -3.29 22.64
N VAL A 302 13.44 -2.31 21.85
CA VAL A 302 13.61 -2.40 20.39
C VAL A 302 14.99 -1.89 20.03
N GLY A 303 15.82 -2.69 19.38
CA GLY A 303 17.18 -2.31 19.00
C GLY A 303 18.03 -1.82 20.18
N GLY A 304 17.76 -2.30 21.40
CA GLY A 304 18.44 -1.87 22.65
C GLY A 304 17.91 -0.57 23.27
N THR A 305 16.89 0.05 22.69
CA THR A 305 16.20 1.24 23.23
C THR A 305 14.91 0.81 23.92
N MET A 306 14.68 1.31 25.14
CA MET A 306 13.41 1.08 25.85
C MET A 306 12.32 1.99 25.30
N ILE A 307 11.24 1.41 24.83
CA ILE A 307 10.01 2.09 24.39
C ILE A 307 8.98 1.92 25.50
N GLU A 308 8.48 3.03 26.02
CA GLU A 308 7.49 3.04 27.09
C GLU A 308 6.11 2.60 26.58
N ALA A 309 5.32 1.98 27.46
CA ALA A 309 3.92 1.65 27.20
C ALA A 309 3.11 2.89 26.74
N GLY A 310 2.21 2.70 25.78
CA GLY A 310 1.37 3.75 25.19
C GLY A 310 2.07 4.56 24.09
N LYS A 311 3.38 4.43 23.90
CA LYS A 311 4.08 5.14 22.80
C LYS A 311 3.61 4.67 21.43
N ARG A 312 3.34 5.62 20.56
CA ARG A 312 3.11 5.38 19.14
C ARG A 312 4.45 5.22 18.41
N LEU A 313 4.55 4.18 17.61
CA LEU A 313 5.71 3.83 16.79
C LEU A 313 5.37 4.07 15.31
N LEU A 314 6.22 4.78 14.60
CA LEU A 314 6.16 4.92 13.15
C LEU A 314 7.24 4.06 12.52
N LEU A 315 6.83 3.03 11.81
CA LEU A 315 7.71 2.04 11.21
C LEU A 315 7.99 2.42 9.76
N GLY A 316 9.22 2.85 9.48
CA GLY A 316 9.66 3.27 8.15
C GLY A 316 9.96 2.08 7.25
N LEU A 317 8.95 1.49 6.61
CA LEU A 317 9.09 0.32 5.73
C LEU A 317 10.05 0.59 4.56
N HIS A 318 9.90 1.77 3.95
CA HIS A 318 10.74 2.16 2.83
C HIS A 318 12.19 2.40 3.26
N ALA A 319 12.42 3.04 4.41
CA ALA A 319 13.75 3.22 4.98
C ALA A 319 14.42 1.87 5.29
N ALA A 320 13.67 0.96 5.92
CA ALA A 320 14.11 -0.40 6.25
C ALA A 320 14.47 -1.22 4.99
N ASN A 321 13.70 -1.09 3.91
CA ASN A 321 13.97 -1.76 2.63
C ASN A 321 15.25 -1.27 1.93
N ARG A 322 15.81 -0.16 2.35
CA ARG A 322 17.08 0.40 1.87
C ARG A 322 18.22 0.30 2.90
N ASP A 323 18.07 -0.55 3.91
CA ASP A 323 19.09 -0.77 4.95
C ASP A 323 20.27 -1.56 4.39
N GLU A 324 21.46 -0.94 4.37
CA GLU A 324 22.70 -1.51 3.87
C GLU A 324 23.21 -2.68 4.74
N VAL A 325 22.79 -2.74 6.02
CA VAL A 325 23.11 -3.87 6.91
C VAL A 325 22.33 -5.12 6.48
N ARG A 326 21.11 -4.95 5.98
CA ARG A 326 20.24 -6.06 5.55
C ARG A 326 20.41 -6.41 4.07
N PHE A 327 20.59 -5.43 3.20
CA PHE A 327 20.64 -5.62 1.75
C PHE A 327 21.98 -5.13 1.20
N GLN A 328 22.78 -6.03 0.69
CA GLN A 328 24.00 -5.64 -0.02
C GLN A 328 23.64 -4.73 -1.21
N ASP A 329 24.38 -3.61 -1.38
CA ASP A 329 24.10 -2.62 -2.42
C ASP A 329 22.62 -2.14 -2.37
N ALA A 330 22.10 -1.84 -1.18
CA ALA A 330 20.69 -1.50 -0.96
C ALA A 330 20.20 -0.33 -1.83
N GLY A 331 21.09 0.58 -2.20
CA GLY A 331 20.82 1.71 -3.11
C GLY A 331 20.69 1.33 -4.59
N ARG A 332 21.12 0.13 -5.01
CA ARG A 332 21.03 -0.34 -6.39
C ARG A 332 19.73 -1.11 -6.64
N PHE A 333 19.20 -0.95 -7.83
CA PHE A 333 18.08 -1.73 -8.35
C PHE A 333 18.63 -2.97 -9.04
N ILE A 334 18.35 -4.18 -8.51
CA ILE A 334 18.92 -5.47 -8.97
C ILE A 334 17.78 -6.48 -9.07
N ILE A 335 17.28 -6.75 -10.28
CA ILE A 335 16.02 -7.48 -10.51
C ILE A 335 16.03 -8.98 -10.14
N ASP A 336 17.19 -9.56 -9.91
CA ASP A 336 17.39 -10.93 -9.43
C ASP A 336 18.08 -10.97 -8.07
N ARG A 337 17.88 -9.94 -7.23
CA ARG A 337 18.48 -9.83 -5.90
C ARG A 337 18.28 -11.11 -5.09
N PRO A 338 19.36 -11.76 -4.63
CA PRO A 338 19.23 -12.91 -3.72
C PRO A 338 18.70 -12.44 -2.35
N ASP A 339 17.92 -13.29 -1.68
CA ASP A 339 17.36 -13.03 -0.35
C ASP A 339 16.65 -11.65 -0.23
N ASN A 340 15.71 -11.40 -1.13
CA ASN A 340 14.94 -10.15 -1.17
C ASN A 340 13.71 -10.20 -0.22
N ARG A 341 13.93 -10.43 1.07
CA ARG A 341 12.88 -10.41 2.11
C ARG A 341 12.58 -8.97 2.55
N HIS A 342 11.98 -8.20 1.66
CA HIS A 342 11.59 -6.82 1.92
C HIS A 342 10.33 -6.71 2.80
N LEU A 343 10.12 -5.52 3.40
CA LEU A 343 8.99 -5.21 4.27
C LEU A 343 7.88 -4.39 3.57
N ALA A 344 7.84 -4.31 2.25
CA ALA A 344 6.80 -3.57 1.53
C ALA A 344 5.38 -4.11 1.76
N PHE A 345 5.25 -5.37 2.15
CA PHE A 345 4.00 -6.00 2.57
C PHE A 345 3.82 -6.05 4.08
N ALA A 346 4.58 -5.27 4.84
CA ALA A 346 4.68 -5.32 6.30
C ALA A 346 5.05 -6.72 6.82
N GLY A 347 4.58 -7.11 8.01
CA GLY A 347 4.91 -8.40 8.64
C GLY A 347 3.94 -8.77 9.75
N GLY A 348 4.16 -9.96 10.35
CA GLY A 348 3.36 -10.43 11.49
C GLY A 348 1.89 -10.67 11.16
N GLY A 349 1.02 -10.43 12.13
CA GLY A 349 -0.43 -10.63 12.00
C GLY A 349 -1.08 -9.77 10.90
N HIS A 350 -0.52 -8.60 10.61
CA HIS A 350 -0.99 -7.65 9.60
C HIS A 350 -0.25 -7.76 8.25
N PHE A 351 0.45 -8.85 7.97
CA PHE A 351 1.04 -9.08 6.65
C PHE A 351 -0.01 -8.92 5.54
N CYS A 352 0.33 -8.23 4.45
CA CYS A 352 -0.60 -7.83 3.38
C CYS A 352 -1.36 -9.03 2.80
N LEU A 353 -2.70 -9.00 2.87
CA LEU A 353 -3.57 -10.02 2.28
C LEU A 353 -3.45 -10.06 0.76
N GLY A 354 -3.41 -8.89 0.12
CA GLY A 354 -3.33 -8.74 -1.33
C GLY A 354 -1.97 -9.07 -1.94
N SER A 355 -0.98 -9.50 -1.15
CA SER A 355 0.39 -9.72 -1.61
C SER A 355 0.50 -10.67 -2.81
N GLN A 356 -0.34 -11.72 -2.89
CA GLN A 356 -0.34 -12.65 -4.03
C GLN A 356 -0.94 -12.03 -5.28
N LEU A 357 -2.00 -11.21 -5.14
CA LEU A 357 -2.60 -10.48 -6.26
C LEU A 357 -1.62 -9.43 -6.80
N SER A 358 -1.00 -8.65 -5.93
CA SER A 358 0.04 -7.69 -6.31
C SER A 358 1.19 -8.36 -7.08
N ARG A 359 1.64 -9.55 -6.65
CA ARG A 359 2.67 -10.34 -7.36
C ARG A 359 2.20 -10.82 -8.73
N LEU A 360 0.93 -11.19 -8.85
CA LEU A 360 0.34 -11.57 -10.13
C LEU A 360 0.30 -10.37 -11.09
N GLU A 361 -0.18 -9.22 -10.63
CA GLU A 361 -0.27 -8.01 -11.42
C GLU A 361 1.10 -7.53 -11.89
N GLY A 362 2.09 -7.53 -11.00
CA GLY A 362 3.47 -7.17 -11.34
C GLY A 362 4.13 -8.13 -12.32
N ASP A 363 3.96 -9.45 -12.15
CA ASP A 363 4.47 -10.46 -13.09
C ASP A 363 3.87 -10.27 -14.48
N VAL A 364 2.56 -10.04 -14.55
CA VAL A 364 1.85 -9.81 -15.82
C VAL A 364 2.31 -8.51 -16.48
N LEU A 365 2.40 -7.41 -15.75
CA LEU A 365 2.86 -6.12 -16.26
C LEU A 365 4.27 -6.22 -16.83
N LEU A 366 5.23 -6.72 -16.03
CA LEU A 366 6.64 -6.72 -16.39
C LEU A 366 6.98 -7.65 -17.56
N ARG A 367 6.23 -8.74 -17.76
CA ARG A 367 6.39 -9.60 -18.94
C ARG A 367 5.94 -8.94 -20.23
N ARG A 368 5.18 -7.85 -20.18
CA ARG A 368 4.50 -7.26 -21.33
C ARG A 368 4.97 -5.86 -21.70
N ILE A 369 5.10 -4.97 -20.73
CA ILE A 369 5.25 -3.54 -20.98
C ILE A 369 6.48 -3.20 -21.82
N PHE A 370 7.66 -3.68 -21.44
CA PHE A 370 8.88 -3.36 -22.18
C PHE A 370 9.07 -4.19 -23.47
N LYS A 371 8.34 -5.29 -23.60
CA LYS A 371 8.25 -6.02 -24.85
C LYS A 371 7.44 -5.24 -25.89
N ARG A 372 6.36 -4.56 -25.45
CA ARG A 372 5.54 -3.70 -26.33
C ARG A 372 6.19 -2.36 -26.60
N PHE A 373 6.81 -1.78 -25.61
CA PHE A 373 7.43 -0.46 -25.69
C PHE A 373 8.92 -0.53 -25.33
N PRO A 374 9.75 -1.15 -26.18
CA PRO A 374 11.17 -1.37 -25.90
C PRO A 374 11.96 -0.07 -25.77
N ASN A 375 11.54 0.97 -26.48
CA ASN A 375 12.17 2.29 -26.50
C ASN A 375 11.59 3.26 -25.45
N MET A 376 10.64 2.81 -24.62
CA MET A 376 10.02 3.64 -23.59
C MET A 376 11.09 4.34 -22.73
N ARG A 377 10.94 5.66 -22.57
CA ARG A 377 11.85 6.53 -21.83
C ARG A 377 11.10 7.66 -21.13
N LEU A 378 11.70 8.20 -20.07
CA LEU A 378 11.19 9.40 -19.39
C LEU A 378 11.41 10.64 -20.25
N ASN A 379 10.41 11.54 -20.26
CA ASN A 379 10.53 12.83 -20.94
C ASN A 379 11.12 13.90 -20.02
N GLU A 380 10.85 13.82 -18.71
CA GLU A 380 11.30 14.77 -17.71
C GLU A 380 11.92 14.04 -16.49
N PRO A 381 13.02 14.56 -15.94
CA PRO A 381 13.67 13.95 -14.77
C PRO A 381 13.01 14.32 -13.43
N ASN A 382 12.20 15.38 -13.39
CA ASN A 382 11.59 15.91 -12.16
C ASN A 382 10.11 15.53 -12.09
N PHE A 383 9.72 15.05 -10.91
CA PHE A 383 8.37 14.57 -10.65
C PHE A 383 7.74 15.29 -9.46
N GLU A 384 6.50 15.69 -9.61
CA GLU A 384 5.67 16.16 -8.51
C GLU A 384 5.05 14.96 -7.78
N ARG A 385 5.20 14.94 -6.45
CA ARG A 385 4.64 13.90 -5.58
C ARG A 385 3.63 14.51 -4.60
N VAL A 386 2.64 13.70 -4.24
CA VAL A 386 1.76 14.04 -3.11
C VAL A 386 2.61 14.13 -1.85
N PRO A 387 2.52 15.24 -1.09
CA PRO A 387 3.27 15.44 0.14
C PRO A 387 2.64 14.66 1.31
N ASP A 388 2.71 13.33 1.23
CA ASP A 388 2.17 12.42 2.25
C ASP A 388 3.28 11.50 2.77
N LEU A 389 3.33 11.27 4.09
CA LEU A 389 4.35 10.41 4.70
C LEU A 389 4.10 8.92 4.42
N THR A 390 2.84 8.51 4.39
CA THR A 390 2.48 7.10 4.17
C THR A 390 2.42 6.74 2.70
N PHE A 391 1.77 7.60 1.88
CA PHE A 391 1.43 7.30 0.49
C PHE A 391 2.01 8.33 -0.49
N PRO A 392 3.35 8.46 -0.62
CA PRO A 392 3.95 9.38 -1.57
C PRO A 392 3.76 8.87 -3.00
N MET A 393 2.85 9.48 -3.70
CA MET A 393 2.47 9.09 -5.05
C MET A 393 2.95 10.14 -6.06
N LEU A 394 3.42 9.70 -7.23
CA LEU A 394 3.61 10.60 -8.37
C LEU A 394 2.26 11.07 -8.88
N LEU A 395 2.11 12.38 -9.08
CA LEU A 395 0.91 12.95 -9.68
C LEU A 395 0.86 12.69 -11.18
N ARG A 396 2.03 12.68 -11.83
CA ARG A 396 2.17 12.49 -13.28
C ARG A 396 3.53 11.88 -13.60
N MET A 397 3.59 11.09 -14.68
CA MET A 397 4.83 10.55 -15.23
C MET A 397 4.76 10.52 -16.76
N ASN A 398 5.28 11.57 -17.40
CA ASN A 398 5.30 11.67 -18.86
C ASN A 398 6.40 10.78 -19.46
N VAL A 399 6.02 9.91 -20.36
CA VAL A 399 6.91 8.98 -21.07
C VAL A 399 6.71 9.03 -22.56
N SER A 400 7.81 8.91 -23.32
CA SER A 400 7.76 8.59 -24.76
C SER A 400 7.76 7.06 -24.90
N LEU A 401 6.94 6.54 -25.82
CA LEU A 401 6.76 5.10 -26.01
C LEU A 401 7.66 4.54 -27.14
N HIS A 402 8.13 5.41 -28.08
CA HIS A 402 8.89 5.05 -29.28
C HIS A 402 10.23 5.75 -29.38
#